data_cf8c06fc73523a2acca33e4bb80df9ce
#
_entry.id   cf8c06fc73523a2acca33e4bb80df9ce
#
_cell.length_a   1.000
_cell.length_b   1.000
_cell.length_c   1.000
_cell.angle_alpha   90.00
_cell.angle_beta   90.00
_cell.angle_gamma   90.00
#
_symmetry.space_group_name_H-M   'P 1'
#
loop_
_entity.id
_entity.type
_entity.pdbx_description
1 polymer ?
#
loop_
_entity_poly.entity_id
_entity_poly.type
_entity_poly.pdbx_seq_one_letter_code
_entity_poly.pdbx_strand_id
1 'polypeptide(L)'
;MGRPNVYPTGTTVYYPDEAYSGYTIYDADGYGVVMVDMNGRVVRYFKNFNGFPPKVLPGGHVIGTRACRPRENGYQDMEDLTMIDMDGNVEWTFDHNQLINDPDGERWMARQHHDYQVSGSPTGYFCPGQEPDPNFNKMLILTHNDVRKPKISPQLLLEDRLIEID
;
A
#
# COMPACT_ATOMS: atom_id res chain seq x y z
N MET A 1 -23.91 -3.99 20.14
CA MET A 1 -24.38 -2.60 19.89
C MET A 1 -23.14 -1.74 19.72
N GLY A 2 -22.99 -1.08 18.56
CA GLY A 2 -21.90 -0.11 18.36
C GLY A 2 -22.10 1.11 19.29
N ARG A 3 -20.98 1.66 19.77
CA ARG A 3 -21.05 2.94 20.51
C ARG A 3 -21.50 4.05 19.55
N PRO A 4 -22.32 5.02 20.01
CA PRO A 4 -22.69 6.14 19.16
C PRO A 4 -21.42 6.90 18.75
N ASN A 5 -21.40 7.36 17.51
CA ASN A 5 -20.32 8.22 17.01
C ASN A 5 -20.35 9.55 17.80
N VAL A 6 -19.28 9.87 18.49
CA VAL A 6 -19.17 11.10 19.31
C VAL A 6 -18.80 12.29 18.43
N TYR A 7 -18.14 12.03 17.28
CA TYR A 7 -17.72 13.07 16.34
C TYR A 7 -18.43 12.89 15.00
N PRO A 8 -18.82 13.99 14.33
CA PRO A 8 -19.50 13.92 13.04
C PRO A 8 -18.62 13.32 11.93
N THR A 9 -17.33 13.14 12.19
CA THR A 9 -16.33 12.63 11.27
C THR A 9 -15.97 11.16 11.46
N GLY A 10 -16.61 10.42 12.38
CA GLY A 10 -16.44 8.99 12.54
C GLY A 10 -15.59 8.52 13.72
N THR A 11 -14.84 9.39 14.40
CA THR A 11 -14.14 9.02 15.64
C THR A 11 -15.15 8.76 16.75
N THR A 12 -15.15 7.55 17.32
CA THR A 12 -16.10 7.15 18.37
C THR A 12 -15.55 7.32 19.77
N VAL A 13 -14.24 7.18 19.93
CA VAL A 13 -13.52 7.33 21.21
C VAL A 13 -12.17 7.97 20.92
N TYR A 14 -11.82 9.00 21.67
CA TYR A 14 -10.53 9.66 21.61
C TYR A 14 -10.11 10.17 22.99
N TYR A 15 -8.99 9.69 23.49
CA TYR A 15 -8.36 10.12 24.75
C TYR A 15 -7.01 10.77 24.38
N PRO A 16 -6.96 12.11 24.23
CA PRO A 16 -5.75 12.80 23.76
C PRO A 16 -4.52 12.59 24.66
N ASP A 17 -4.73 12.42 25.96
CA ASP A 17 -3.65 12.22 26.93
C ASP A 17 -3.07 10.78 26.89
N GLU A 18 -3.79 9.85 26.27
CA GLU A 18 -3.42 8.43 26.17
C GLU A 18 -3.09 8.01 24.73
N ALA A 19 -3.45 8.83 23.74
CA ALA A 19 -3.27 8.53 22.34
C ALA A 19 -2.07 9.27 21.77
N TYR A 20 -1.30 8.57 20.91
CA TYR A 20 -0.28 9.21 20.11
C TYR A 20 -0.95 10.18 19.11
N SER A 21 -0.51 11.46 19.11
CA SER A 21 -1.04 12.46 18.19
C SER A 21 -0.43 12.27 16.79
N GLY A 22 -1.28 12.18 15.76
CA GLY A 22 -0.82 11.97 14.39
C GLY A 22 -1.95 11.87 13.40
N TYR A 23 -1.66 11.22 12.28
CA TYR A 23 -2.60 10.97 11.20
C TYR A 23 -2.70 9.48 10.92
N THR A 24 -3.87 9.04 10.46
CA THR A 24 -4.07 7.69 9.95
C THR A 24 -4.29 7.75 8.46
N ILE A 25 -3.54 6.95 7.70
CA ILE A 25 -3.73 6.76 6.26
C ILE A 25 -4.30 5.39 6.01
N TYR A 26 -5.28 5.29 5.12
CA TYR A 26 -5.89 4.02 4.71
C TYR A 26 -6.56 4.14 3.34
N ASP A 27 -6.77 2.99 2.70
CA ASP A 27 -7.58 2.89 1.49
C ASP A 27 -9.07 2.87 1.87
N ALA A 28 -9.81 3.81 1.35
CA ALA A 28 -11.26 3.92 1.52
C ALA A 28 -11.94 3.38 0.26
N ASP A 29 -12.53 2.19 0.38
CA ASP A 29 -13.12 1.46 -0.75
C ASP A 29 -14.06 2.35 -1.59
N GLY A 30 -13.79 2.41 -2.89
CA GLY A 30 -14.52 3.24 -3.86
C GLY A 30 -14.19 4.73 -3.85
N TYR A 31 -13.31 5.18 -2.93
CA TYR A 31 -12.90 6.59 -2.84
C TYR A 31 -11.41 6.79 -3.15
N GLY A 32 -10.56 5.85 -2.79
CA GLY A 32 -9.11 5.95 -2.85
C GLY A 32 -8.49 6.18 -1.48
N VAL A 33 -7.20 6.54 -1.46
CA VAL A 33 -6.46 6.71 -0.21
C VAL A 33 -6.84 8.02 0.47
N VAL A 34 -7.16 7.93 1.75
CA VAL A 34 -7.48 9.07 2.61
C VAL A 34 -6.53 9.15 3.80
N MET A 35 -6.24 10.36 4.23
CA MET A 35 -5.54 10.64 5.47
C MET A 35 -6.47 11.42 6.39
N VAL A 36 -6.62 10.97 7.62
CA VAL A 36 -7.49 11.58 8.63
C VAL A 36 -6.70 12.01 9.85
N ASP A 37 -7.16 13.06 10.50
CA ASP A 37 -6.65 13.49 11.82
C ASP A 37 -7.26 12.65 12.96
N MET A 38 -6.84 12.91 14.19
CA MET A 38 -7.31 12.18 15.38
C MET A 38 -8.81 12.38 15.66
N ASN A 39 -9.44 13.39 15.08
CA ASN A 39 -10.88 13.61 15.16
C ASN A 39 -11.65 12.90 14.03
N GLY A 40 -10.95 12.18 13.15
CA GLY A 40 -11.53 11.50 11.99
C GLY A 40 -11.90 12.45 10.85
N ARG A 41 -11.35 13.66 10.81
CA ARG A 41 -11.53 14.56 9.67
C ARG A 41 -10.55 14.22 8.58
N VAL A 42 -11.04 14.15 7.33
CA VAL A 42 -10.16 13.99 6.18
C VAL A 42 -9.33 15.26 6.00
N VAL A 43 -8.01 15.09 6.12
CA VAL A 43 -7.04 16.19 5.91
C VAL A 43 -6.38 16.11 4.55
N ARG A 44 -6.34 14.92 3.94
CA ARG A 44 -5.86 14.66 2.57
C ARG A 44 -6.68 13.57 1.92
N TYR A 45 -6.82 13.68 0.60
CA TYR A 45 -7.48 12.71 -0.25
C TYR A 45 -6.67 12.54 -1.53
N PHE A 46 -6.21 11.32 -1.77
CA PHE A 46 -5.45 10.96 -2.97
C PHE A 46 -6.38 10.19 -3.92
N LYS A 47 -6.99 10.93 -4.84
CA LYS A 47 -7.93 10.38 -5.81
C LYS A 47 -7.23 9.48 -6.83
N ASN A 48 -7.87 8.36 -7.22
CA ASN A 48 -7.32 7.38 -8.15
C ASN A 48 -5.98 6.79 -7.68
N PHE A 49 -5.83 6.71 -6.38
CA PHE A 49 -4.70 6.10 -5.72
C PHE A 49 -5.23 5.18 -4.63
N ASN A 50 -4.75 3.96 -4.58
CA ASN A 50 -5.19 2.93 -3.66
C ASN A 50 -3.97 2.41 -2.89
N GLY A 51 -4.18 1.51 -1.97
CA GLY A 51 -3.06 0.93 -1.24
C GLY A 51 -3.43 -0.37 -0.56
N PHE A 52 -2.50 -1.30 -0.64
CA PHE A 52 -2.63 -2.57 0.04
C PHE A 52 -1.29 -2.95 0.68
N PRO A 53 -0.94 -2.24 1.76
CA PRO A 53 -1.53 -1.00 2.33
C PRO A 53 -0.99 0.28 1.69
N PRO A 54 -1.65 1.45 1.84
CA PRO A 54 -0.99 2.73 1.62
C PRO A 54 -0.10 3.07 2.82
N LYS A 55 1.06 3.69 2.59
CA LYS A 55 1.97 4.13 3.64
C LYS A 55 2.46 5.54 3.41
N VAL A 56 2.61 6.31 4.49
CA VAL A 56 3.37 7.55 4.48
C VAL A 56 4.82 7.21 4.79
N LEU A 57 5.73 7.69 3.96
CA LEU A 57 7.16 7.50 4.13
C LEU A 57 7.81 8.80 4.63
N PRO A 58 9.00 8.72 5.25
CA PRO A 58 9.78 9.89 5.60
C PRO A 58 10.01 10.79 4.40
N GLY A 59 10.03 12.11 4.61
CA GLY A 59 10.17 13.10 3.54
C GLY A 59 8.85 13.60 2.96
N GLY A 60 7.70 13.03 3.38
CA GLY A 60 6.38 13.44 2.90
C GLY A 60 5.95 12.70 1.63
N HIS A 61 6.46 11.51 1.41
CA HIS A 61 6.06 10.64 0.31
C HIS A 61 4.91 9.72 0.74
N VAL A 62 4.05 9.37 -0.19
CA VAL A 62 2.99 8.37 0.00
C VAL A 62 3.19 7.27 -1.02
N ILE A 63 3.21 6.03 -0.57
CA ILE A 63 3.35 4.87 -1.44
C ILE A 63 2.08 4.02 -1.42
N GLY A 64 1.71 3.50 -2.58
CA GLY A 64 0.51 2.70 -2.82
C GLY A 64 0.47 2.22 -4.27
N THR A 65 -0.71 2.18 -4.86
CA THR A 65 -0.90 1.74 -6.24
C THR A 65 -1.89 2.63 -6.99
N ARG A 66 -1.75 2.74 -8.29
CA ARG A 66 -2.71 3.40 -9.19
C ARG A 66 -3.62 2.39 -9.90
N ALA A 67 -3.18 1.14 -10.00
CA ALA A 67 -3.90 0.10 -10.70
C ALA A 67 -3.85 -1.23 -9.94
N CYS A 68 -5.03 -1.79 -9.70
CA CYS A 68 -5.20 -3.11 -9.13
C CYS A 68 -5.55 -4.10 -10.23
N ARG A 69 -4.99 -5.29 -10.19
CA ARG A 69 -5.38 -6.37 -11.09
C ARG A 69 -6.87 -6.66 -10.93
N PRO A 70 -7.63 -6.83 -12.04
CA PRO A 70 -9.06 -7.12 -11.97
C PRO A 70 -9.36 -8.37 -11.12
N ARG A 71 -10.35 -8.27 -10.23
CA ARG A 71 -10.74 -9.37 -9.31
C ARG A 71 -11.22 -10.63 -10.04
N GLU A 72 -11.79 -10.48 -11.22
CA GLU A 72 -12.20 -11.59 -12.09
C GLU A 72 -11.04 -12.46 -12.55
N ASN A 73 -9.82 -11.94 -12.52
CA ASN A 73 -8.60 -12.70 -12.80
C ASN A 73 -8.12 -13.52 -11.59
N GLY A 74 -8.85 -13.46 -10.47
CA GLY A 74 -8.72 -14.36 -9.32
C GLY A 74 -7.64 -14.02 -8.32
N TYR A 75 -6.95 -12.88 -8.46
CA TYR A 75 -5.86 -12.49 -7.58
C TYR A 75 -6.05 -11.09 -7.00
N GLN A 76 -5.33 -10.80 -5.92
CA GLN A 76 -5.37 -9.51 -5.21
C GLN A 76 -4.04 -8.77 -5.31
N ASP A 77 -3.29 -9.00 -6.35
CA ASP A 77 -2.02 -8.33 -6.59
C ASP A 77 -2.20 -7.02 -7.36
N MET A 78 -1.30 -6.09 -7.11
CA MET A 78 -1.30 -4.76 -7.70
C MET A 78 -0.53 -4.76 -9.02
N GLU A 79 -0.99 -3.97 -9.99
CA GLU A 79 -0.29 -3.81 -11.26
C GLU A 79 0.99 -3.00 -11.09
N ASP A 80 0.95 -1.99 -10.21
CA ASP A 80 2.08 -1.14 -9.90
C ASP A 80 2.27 -0.96 -8.39
N LEU A 81 3.46 -0.56 -7.99
CA LEU A 81 3.75 0.07 -6.72
C LEU A 81 4.30 1.46 -7.03
N THR A 82 3.59 2.49 -6.59
CA THR A 82 3.85 3.87 -6.99
C THR A 82 4.04 4.75 -5.76
N MET A 83 5.04 5.61 -5.81
CA MET A 83 5.29 6.66 -4.83
C MET A 83 4.85 8.01 -5.41
N ILE A 84 4.14 8.77 -4.59
CA ILE A 84 3.65 10.11 -4.90
C ILE A 84 4.08 11.10 -3.79
N ASP A 85 4.18 12.37 -4.13
CA ASP A 85 4.30 13.43 -3.14
C ASP A 85 2.94 13.71 -2.45
N MET A 86 2.94 14.64 -1.48
CA MET A 86 1.73 15.03 -0.77
C MET A 86 0.70 15.75 -1.66
N ASP A 87 1.07 16.20 -2.83
CA ASP A 87 0.17 16.84 -3.80
C ASP A 87 -0.37 15.85 -4.84
N GLY A 88 0.10 14.58 -4.79
CA GLY A 88 -0.34 13.49 -5.65
C GLY A 88 0.46 13.36 -6.96
N ASN A 89 1.58 14.06 -7.09
CA ASN A 89 2.47 13.92 -8.23
C ASN A 89 3.28 12.63 -8.11
N VAL A 90 3.37 11.85 -9.19
CA VAL A 90 4.14 10.61 -9.24
C VAL A 90 5.64 10.92 -9.23
N GLU A 91 6.36 10.32 -8.29
CA GLU A 91 7.80 10.44 -8.13
C GLU A 91 8.53 9.18 -8.60
N TRP A 92 7.91 8.02 -8.39
CA TRP A 92 8.49 6.72 -8.72
C TRP A 92 7.41 5.68 -8.95
N THR A 93 7.71 4.69 -9.82
CA THR A 93 6.82 3.56 -10.09
C THR A 93 7.63 2.30 -10.34
N PHE A 94 7.21 1.20 -9.72
CA PHE A 94 7.66 -0.15 -10.00
C PHE A 94 6.50 -0.98 -10.54
N ASP A 95 6.63 -1.50 -11.76
CA ASP A 95 5.59 -2.25 -12.48
C ASP A 95 6.14 -3.44 -13.31
N HIS A 96 7.45 -3.71 -13.25
CA HIS A 96 8.15 -4.68 -14.09
C HIS A 96 8.72 -5.87 -13.30
N ASN A 97 7.86 -6.58 -12.52
CA ASN A 97 8.27 -7.79 -11.81
C ASN A 97 8.00 -9.07 -12.64
N GLN A 98 6.77 -9.19 -13.15
CA GLN A 98 6.37 -10.36 -13.95
C GLN A 98 5.45 -9.96 -15.10
N LEU A 99 5.68 -10.56 -16.29
CA LEU A 99 4.78 -10.45 -17.43
C LEU A 99 3.60 -11.42 -17.21
N ILE A 100 2.40 -10.90 -17.20
CA ILE A 100 1.15 -11.64 -16.98
C ILE A 100 0.30 -11.60 -18.25
N ASN A 101 -0.28 -12.72 -18.58
CA ASN A 101 -1.22 -12.84 -19.68
C ASN A 101 -2.60 -13.17 -19.14
N ASP A 102 -3.38 -12.14 -18.90
CA ASP A 102 -4.76 -12.21 -18.45
C ASP A 102 -5.73 -12.22 -19.64
N PRO A 103 -7.01 -12.60 -19.46
CA PRO A 103 -8.00 -12.60 -20.53
C PRO A 103 -8.19 -11.26 -21.24
N ASP A 104 -7.90 -10.15 -20.54
CA ASP A 104 -7.96 -8.79 -21.06
C ASP A 104 -6.66 -8.29 -21.69
N GLY A 105 -5.58 -9.09 -21.66
CA GLY A 105 -4.32 -8.81 -22.35
C GLY A 105 -3.07 -9.13 -21.55
N GLU A 106 -1.95 -9.02 -22.23
CA GLU A 106 -0.62 -9.22 -21.66
C GLU A 106 -0.06 -7.89 -21.13
N ARG A 107 0.50 -7.91 -19.91
CA ARG A 107 1.13 -6.73 -19.31
C ARG A 107 2.15 -7.09 -18.24
N TRP A 108 3.12 -6.21 -18.06
CA TRP A 108 4.01 -6.25 -16.92
C TRP A 108 3.29 -5.75 -15.67
N MET A 109 3.58 -6.38 -14.53
CA MET A 109 2.99 -6.03 -13.25
C MET A 109 4.01 -6.10 -12.12
N ALA A 110 3.85 -5.25 -11.11
CA ALA A 110 4.57 -5.35 -9.84
C ALA A 110 4.20 -6.64 -9.09
N ARG A 111 2.92 -7.01 -9.14
CA ARG A 111 2.33 -8.14 -8.41
C ARG A 111 2.51 -8.03 -6.89
N GLN A 112 2.68 -6.80 -6.38
CA GLN A 112 2.74 -6.53 -4.96
C GLN A 112 1.41 -6.88 -4.29
N HIS A 113 1.49 -7.45 -3.10
CA HIS A 113 0.34 -7.69 -2.24
C HIS A 113 0.76 -7.58 -0.76
N HIS A 114 -0.19 -7.28 0.11
CA HIS A 114 -0.11 -7.26 1.57
C HIS A 114 0.91 -6.30 2.16
N ASP A 115 2.19 -6.33 1.76
CA ASP A 115 3.17 -5.46 2.40
C ASP A 115 4.43 -5.18 1.56
N TYR A 116 5.11 -4.13 1.93
CA TYR A 116 6.43 -3.73 1.44
C TYR A 116 7.13 -2.90 2.53
N GLN A 117 8.45 -2.90 2.54
CA GLN A 117 9.27 -2.25 3.57
C GLN A 117 10.44 -1.51 2.95
N VAL A 118 10.58 -0.21 3.26
CA VAL A 118 11.75 0.58 2.86
C VAL A 118 12.89 0.42 3.85
N SER A 119 14.14 0.52 3.35
CA SER A 119 15.33 0.55 4.20
C SER A 119 15.41 1.85 5.02
N GLY A 120 16.12 1.80 6.15
CA GLY A 120 16.35 2.99 6.99
C GLY A 120 15.17 3.46 7.82
N SER A 121 13.97 2.98 7.52
CA SER A 121 12.76 3.23 8.31
C SER A 121 12.21 1.90 8.81
N PRO A 122 12.07 1.69 10.10
CA PRO A 122 11.79 0.37 10.65
C PRO A 122 10.47 -0.23 10.17
N THR A 123 9.53 0.59 9.72
CA THR A 123 8.20 0.09 9.31
C THR A 123 7.56 0.90 8.17
N GLY A 124 8.18 1.98 7.70
CA GLY A 124 7.45 2.98 6.92
C GLY A 124 6.34 3.68 7.74
N TYR A 125 6.28 3.43 9.04
CA TYR A 125 5.42 4.08 10.00
C TYR A 125 6.24 4.94 10.94
N PHE A 126 5.60 5.92 11.58
CA PHE A 126 6.25 6.61 12.67
C PHE A 126 6.46 5.64 13.85
N CYS A 127 7.68 5.55 14.33
CA CYS A 127 8.06 4.78 15.50
C CYS A 127 8.66 5.73 16.55
N PRO A 128 8.03 5.89 17.73
CA PRO A 128 8.56 6.76 18.77
C PRO A 128 9.99 6.39 19.14
N GLY A 129 10.86 7.39 19.23
CA GLY A 129 12.27 7.21 19.60
C GLY A 129 13.17 6.74 18.47
N GLN A 130 12.69 6.69 17.25
CA GLN A 130 13.50 6.41 16.06
C GLN A 130 13.45 7.61 15.11
N GLU A 131 14.61 7.98 14.59
CA GLU A 131 14.69 9.01 13.56
C GLU A 131 14.43 8.36 12.19
N PRO A 132 13.45 8.87 11.43
CA PRO A 132 13.16 8.36 10.10
C PRO A 132 14.28 8.75 9.13
N ASP A 133 14.63 7.82 8.22
CA ASP A 133 15.56 8.10 7.13
C ASP A 133 14.77 8.46 5.86
N PRO A 134 14.82 9.73 5.40
CA PRO A 134 14.15 10.12 4.17
C PRO A 134 14.90 9.67 2.89
N ASN A 135 16.13 9.16 3.03
CA ASN A 135 16.98 8.77 1.91
C ASN A 135 17.04 7.23 1.77
N PHE A 136 15.91 6.57 1.96
CA PHE A 136 15.86 5.12 1.71
C PHE A 136 16.23 4.83 0.25
N ASN A 137 17.02 3.79 0.03
CA ASN A 137 17.52 3.41 -1.28
C ASN A 137 17.20 1.97 -1.66
N LYS A 138 16.50 1.25 -0.80
CA LYS A 138 16.09 -0.13 -1.03
C LYS A 138 14.68 -0.37 -0.51
N MET A 139 13.98 -1.26 -1.20
CA MET A 139 12.66 -1.67 -0.78
C MET A 139 12.54 -3.20 -0.89
N LEU A 140 12.03 -3.81 0.18
CA LEU A 140 11.63 -5.20 0.21
C LEU A 140 10.14 -5.30 -0.07
N ILE A 141 9.74 -6.10 -1.06
CA ILE A 141 8.36 -6.18 -1.53
C ILE A 141 7.90 -7.64 -1.50
N LEU A 142 6.73 -7.89 -0.91
CA LEU A 142 6.05 -9.16 -1.03
C LEU A 142 5.25 -9.18 -2.33
N THR A 143 5.53 -10.16 -3.20
CA THR A 143 4.93 -10.27 -4.53
C THR A 143 4.40 -11.68 -4.78
N HIS A 144 3.36 -11.79 -5.59
CA HIS A 144 2.99 -13.04 -6.22
C HIS A 144 3.97 -13.40 -7.36
N ASN A 145 4.09 -14.71 -7.61
CA ASN A 145 4.87 -15.24 -8.71
C ASN A 145 4.20 -16.51 -9.29
N ASP A 146 3.90 -16.48 -10.58
CA ASP A 146 3.36 -17.63 -11.28
C ASP A 146 4.49 -18.60 -11.65
N VAL A 147 4.37 -19.86 -11.23
CA VAL A 147 5.40 -20.87 -11.47
C VAL A 147 4.83 -22.17 -12.01
N ARG A 148 5.60 -22.85 -12.87
CA ARG A 148 5.29 -24.20 -13.33
C ARG A 148 6.15 -25.21 -12.59
N LYS A 149 5.49 -26.03 -11.76
CA LYS A 149 6.12 -27.13 -11.02
C LYS A 149 5.40 -28.46 -11.35
N PRO A 150 5.65 -29.07 -12.51
CA PRO A 150 4.90 -30.27 -12.97
C PRO A 150 4.97 -31.47 -12.02
N LYS A 151 5.98 -31.53 -11.15
CA LYS A 151 6.10 -32.56 -10.11
C LYS A 151 5.08 -32.37 -8.96
N ILE A 152 4.50 -31.17 -8.83
CA ILE A 152 3.52 -30.83 -7.79
C ILE A 152 2.13 -30.78 -8.41
N SER A 153 1.97 -30.07 -9.53
CA SER A 153 0.69 -29.89 -10.21
C SER A 153 0.91 -29.68 -11.72
N PRO A 154 0.03 -30.23 -12.58
CA PRO A 154 0.04 -29.89 -14.01
C PRO A 154 -0.43 -28.46 -14.29
N GLN A 155 -1.10 -27.82 -13.32
CA GLN A 155 -1.58 -26.46 -13.43
C GLN A 155 -0.49 -25.45 -13.10
N LEU A 156 -0.68 -24.21 -13.54
CA LEU A 156 0.09 -23.07 -13.08
C LEU A 156 -0.16 -22.88 -11.58
N LEU A 157 0.91 -22.69 -10.82
CA LEU A 157 0.85 -22.46 -9.39
C LEU A 157 1.18 -21.01 -9.09
N LEU A 158 0.53 -20.46 -8.07
CA LEU A 158 0.86 -19.19 -7.48
C LEU A 158 1.73 -19.43 -6.24
N GLU A 159 2.81 -18.70 -6.12
CA GLU A 159 3.63 -18.68 -4.90
C GLU A 159 3.89 -17.25 -4.47
N ASP A 160 4.15 -17.06 -3.18
CA ASP A 160 4.66 -15.80 -2.65
C ASP A 160 6.17 -15.71 -2.86
N ARG A 161 6.64 -14.52 -3.19
CA ARG A 161 8.05 -14.22 -3.34
C ARG A 161 8.38 -12.89 -2.70
N LEU A 162 9.51 -12.84 -2.02
CA LEU A 162 10.07 -11.63 -1.46
C LEU A 162 11.17 -11.14 -2.41
N ILE A 163 11.09 -9.91 -2.86
CA ILE A 163 12.08 -9.27 -3.72
C ILE A 163 12.64 -8.01 -3.05
N GLU A 164 13.92 -7.74 -3.27
CA GLU A 164 14.54 -6.46 -2.92
C GLU A 164 14.80 -5.70 -4.23
N ILE A 165 14.47 -4.42 -4.22
CA ILE A 165 14.75 -3.48 -5.30
C ILE A 165 15.49 -2.26 -4.76
N ASP A 166 16.28 -1.60 -5.61
CA ASP A 166 17.07 -0.38 -5.37
C ASP A 166 16.74 0.73 -6.39
#